data_fb8fe65f39a5c459b33672409aa61e4e
#
_entry.id   fb8fe65f39a5c459b33672409aa61e4e
#
_cell.length_a   1.000
_cell.length_b   1.000
_cell.length_c   1.000
_cell.angle_alpha   90.00
_cell.angle_beta   90.00
_cell.angle_gamma   90.00
#
_symmetry.space_group_name_H-M   'P 1'
#
loop_
_entity.id
_entity.type
_entity.pdbx_description
1 polymer ?
#
loop_
_entity_poly.entity_id
_entity_poly.type
_entity_poly.pdbx_seq_one_letter_code
_entity_poly.pdbx_strand_id
1 'polypeptide(L)'
;MNKVRTIFANMSWLMASQIITSVCAFIWTILTARYLGVSDYGILGTATSFSVIIIVVADLGVTTYITRSISVDYDVEAEYLGNALSLKLILSVIYLALVIFISYLLGWNNFTILITFLFAIESLIKSFYNL
;
A
#
# COMPACT_ATOMS: atom_id res chain seq x y z
N MET A 1 5.75 27.29 26.64
CA MET A 1 4.43 27.53 26.03
C MET A 1 4.38 27.35 24.52
N ASN A 2 5.49 27.53 23.80
CA ASN A 2 5.48 27.48 22.32
C ASN A 2 5.34 26.05 21.74
N LYS A 3 5.86 25.01 22.37
CA LYS A 3 5.82 23.61 21.86
C LYS A 3 4.38 23.06 21.75
N VAL A 4 3.55 23.31 22.75
CA VAL A 4 2.15 22.86 22.72
C VAL A 4 1.36 23.51 21.60
N ARG A 5 1.53 24.81 21.38
CA ARG A 5 0.89 25.54 20.29
C ARG A 5 1.32 25.02 18.91
N THR A 6 2.60 24.70 18.76
CA THR A 6 3.13 24.12 17.50
C THR A 6 2.55 22.73 17.24
N ILE A 7 2.42 21.91 18.29
CA ILE A 7 1.80 20.57 18.18
C ILE A 7 0.33 20.69 17.75
N PHE A 8 -0.45 21.58 18.39
CA PHE A 8 -1.84 21.80 17.99
C PHE A 8 -1.99 22.35 16.56
N ALA A 9 -1.13 23.26 16.16
CA ALA A 9 -1.13 23.80 14.79
C ALA A 9 -0.82 22.68 13.77
N ASN A 10 0.18 21.86 14.02
CA ASN A 10 0.53 20.73 13.14
C ASN A 10 -0.60 19.69 13.08
N MET A 11 -1.21 19.36 14.22
CA MET A 11 -2.37 18.46 14.24
C MET A 11 -3.55 19.01 13.44
N SER A 12 -3.85 20.31 13.57
CA SER A 12 -4.91 20.95 12.81
C SER A 12 -4.65 20.93 11.31
N TRP A 13 -3.40 21.14 10.88
CA TRP A 13 -3.00 21.02 9.47
C TRP A 13 -3.16 19.61 8.94
N LEU A 14 -2.74 18.60 9.72
CA LEU A 14 -2.90 17.19 9.36
C LEU A 14 -4.38 16.80 9.25
N MET A 15 -5.23 17.27 10.18
CA MET A 15 -6.67 17.02 10.11
C MET A 15 -7.30 17.71 8.90
N ALA A 16 -6.95 18.95 8.61
CA ALA A 16 -7.45 19.66 7.43
C ALA A 16 -7.04 18.95 6.12
N SER A 17 -5.79 18.57 6.02
CA SER A 17 -5.27 17.79 4.89
C SER A 17 -6.03 16.46 4.71
N GLN A 18 -6.28 15.74 5.81
CA GLN A 18 -7.02 14.48 5.76
C GLN A 18 -8.47 14.66 5.30
N ILE A 19 -9.15 15.72 5.78
CA ILE A 19 -10.52 16.03 5.35
C ILE A 19 -10.56 16.35 3.85
N ILE A 20 -9.66 17.21 3.37
CA ILE A 20 -9.59 17.57 1.94
C ILE A 20 -9.34 16.31 1.09
N THR A 21 -8.36 15.48 1.49
CA THR A 21 -8.05 14.24 0.78
C THR A 21 -9.25 13.29 0.75
N SER A 22 -9.97 13.15 1.87
CA SER A 22 -11.15 12.29 1.94
C SER A 22 -12.30 12.79 1.07
N VAL A 23 -12.53 14.10 1.01
CA VAL A 23 -13.54 14.70 0.14
C VAL A 23 -13.18 14.48 -1.34
N CYS A 24 -11.93 14.72 -1.71
CA CYS A 24 -11.45 14.45 -3.07
C CYS A 24 -11.59 12.96 -3.44
N ALA A 25 -11.20 12.06 -2.54
CA ALA A 25 -11.34 10.62 -2.74
C ALA A 25 -12.81 10.19 -2.90
N PHE A 26 -13.71 10.78 -2.11
CA PHE A 26 -15.15 10.52 -2.22
C PHE A 26 -15.72 10.95 -3.58
N ILE A 27 -15.38 12.17 -4.02
CA ILE A 27 -15.80 12.68 -5.34
C ILE A 27 -15.24 11.77 -6.45
N TRP A 28 -13.95 11.42 -6.36
CA TRP A 28 -13.30 10.52 -7.30
C TRP A 28 -14.01 9.16 -7.38
N THR A 29 -14.34 8.58 -6.24
CA THR A 29 -15.05 7.29 -6.14
C THR A 29 -16.40 7.35 -6.85
N ILE A 30 -17.20 8.40 -6.60
CA ILE A 30 -18.51 8.58 -7.25
C ILE A 30 -18.37 8.71 -8.77
N LEU A 31 -17.43 9.55 -9.22
CA LEU A 31 -17.21 9.77 -10.65
C LEU A 31 -16.75 8.49 -11.34
N THR A 32 -15.82 7.77 -10.73
CA THR A 32 -15.31 6.50 -11.26
C THR A 32 -16.40 5.44 -11.33
N ALA A 33 -17.17 5.27 -10.26
CA ALA A 33 -18.28 4.31 -10.23
C ALA A 33 -19.35 4.64 -11.27
N ARG A 34 -19.64 5.93 -11.47
CA ARG A 34 -20.64 6.39 -12.46
C ARG A 34 -20.15 6.21 -13.89
N TYR A 35 -18.87 6.40 -14.14
CA TYR A 35 -18.28 6.30 -15.49
C TYR A 35 -18.06 4.85 -15.91
N LEU A 36 -17.54 4.01 -15.04
CA LEU A 36 -17.26 2.60 -15.33
C LEU A 36 -18.51 1.71 -15.28
N GLY A 37 -19.49 2.09 -14.49
CA GLY A 37 -20.64 1.23 -14.19
C GLY A 37 -20.35 0.17 -13.13
N VAL A 38 -21.38 -0.56 -12.74
CA VAL A 38 -21.32 -1.49 -11.59
C VAL A 38 -20.35 -2.65 -11.83
N SER A 39 -20.31 -3.20 -13.05
CA SER A 39 -19.48 -4.37 -13.38
C SER A 39 -18.00 -4.04 -13.29
N ASP A 40 -17.54 -3.02 -14.01
CA ASP A 40 -16.13 -2.68 -14.10
C ASP A 40 -15.61 -2.06 -12.81
N TYR A 41 -16.45 -1.30 -12.10
CA TYR A 41 -16.13 -0.83 -10.76
C TYR A 41 -15.99 -1.99 -9.76
N GLY A 42 -16.80 -3.04 -9.90
CA GLY A 42 -16.66 -4.27 -9.14
C GLY A 42 -15.33 -4.98 -9.38
N ILE A 43 -14.87 -5.03 -10.62
CA ILE A 43 -13.54 -5.60 -10.97
C ILE A 43 -12.42 -4.78 -10.30
N LEU A 44 -12.49 -3.45 -10.36
CA LEU A 44 -11.51 -2.58 -9.68
C LEU A 44 -11.50 -2.79 -8.16
N GLY A 45 -12.68 -2.84 -7.55
CA GLY A 45 -12.82 -3.08 -6.11
C GLY A 45 -12.25 -4.44 -5.69
N THR A 46 -12.53 -5.48 -6.47
CA THR A 46 -11.99 -6.82 -6.22
C THR A 46 -10.48 -6.85 -6.37
N ALA A 47 -9.94 -6.27 -7.45
CA ALA A 47 -8.51 -6.24 -7.73
C ALA A 47 -7.73 -5.47 -6.65
N THR A 48 -8.23 -4.31 -6.22
CA THR A 48 -7.58 -3.52 -5.16
C THR A 48 -7.62 -4.24 -3.82
N SER A 49 -8.78 -4.76 -3.41
CA SER A 49 -8.93 -5.47 -2.13
C SER A 49 -8.07 -6.72 -2.08
N PHE A 50 -8.05 -7.50 -3.16
CA PHE A 50 -7.23 -8.69 -3.27
C PHE A 50 -5.73 -8.37 -3.16
N SER A 51 -5.26 -7.35 -3.89
CA SER A 51 -3.86 -6.93 -3.84
C SER A 51 -3.46 -6.46 -2.43
N VAL A 52 -4.33 -5.72 -1.74
CA VAL A 52 -4.09 -5.23 -0.37
C VAL A 52 -4.10 -6.37 0.65
N ILE A 53 -4.90 -7.39 0.47
CA ILE A 53 -4.90 -8.55 1.38
C ILE A 53 -3.58 -9.32 1.25
N ILE A 54 -3.14 -9.58 0.03
CA ILE A 54 -1.94 -10.39 -0.20
C ILE A 54 -0.65 -9.61 0.09
N ILE A 55 -0.63 -8.27 0.00
CA ILE A 55 0.58 -7.46 0.27
C ILE A 55 1.14 -7.67 1.69
N VAL A 56 0.30 -8.10 2.62
CA VAL A 56 0.74 -8.47 3.98
C VAL A 56 1.83 -9.54 3.94
N VAL A 57 1.79 -10.45 2.96
CA VAL A 57 2.85 -11.46 2.76
C VAL A 57 4.17 -10.83 2.33
N ALA A 58 4.13 -9.78 1.50
CA ALA A 58 5.33 -9.08 1.07
C ALA A 58 5.94 -8.20 2.16
N ASP A 59 5.13 -7.74 3.10
CA ASP A 59 5.63 -6.92 4.21
C ASP A 59 6.10 -7.77 5.41
N LEU A 60 5.37 -8.85 5.77
CA LEU A 60 5.65 -9.76 6.91
C LEU A 60 6.25 -9.06 8.15
N GLY A 61 5.91 -7.79 8.35
CA GLY A 61 6.44 -7.00 9.46
C GLY A 61 7.86 -6.46 9.28
N VAL A 62 8.44 -6.57 8.09
CA VAL A 62 9.78 -6.03 7.77
C VAL A 62 9.84 -4.54 8.07
N THR A 63 8.85 -3.78 7.60
CA THR A 63 8.74 -2.33 7.87
C THR A 63 8.70 -2.04 9.37
N THR A 64 7.91 -2.78 10.14
CA THR A 64 7.80 -2.62 11.61
C THR A 64 9.12 -2.96 12.31
N TYR A 65 9.79 -4.03 11.86
CA TYR A 65 11.07 -4.44 12.40
C TYR A 65 12.16 -3.38 12.18
N ILE A 66 12.27 -2.85 10.96
CA ILE A 66 13.25 -1.81 10.61
C ILE A 66 13.01 -0.55 11.43
N THR A 67 11.78 -0.05 11.47
CA THR A 67 11.43 1.15 12.23
C THR A 67 11.81 1.01 13.69
N ARG A 68 11.60 -0.17 14.27
CA ARG A 68 11.99 -0.45 15.65
C ARG A 68 13.51 -0.53 15.84
N SER A 69 14.23 -1.17 14.92
CA SER A 69 15.67 -1.37 15.03
C SER A 69 16.43 -0.05 14.88
N ILE A 70 16.06 0.79 13.93
CA ILE A 70 16.67 2.12 13.72
C ILE A 70 16.37 3.05 14.92
N SER A 71 15.22 2.91 15.56
CA SER A 71 14.88 3.73 16.72
C SER A 71 15.75 3.42 17.95
N VAL A 72 16.43 2.28 17.96
CA VAL A 72 17.25 1.83 19.12
C VAL A 72 18.72 2.12 18.90
N ASP A 73 19.23 2.02 17.68
CA ASP A 73 20.67 2.17 17.40
C ASP A 73 20.91 2.76 16.00
N TYR A 74 21.42 4.00 15.94
CA TYR A 74 21.67 4.73 14.69
C TYR A 74 22.95 4.29 13.97
N ASP A 75 23.89 3.65 14.66
CA ASP A 75 25.22 3.33 14.10
C ASP A 75 25.20 2.13 13.13
N VAL A 76 24.12 1.33 13.11
CA VAL A 76 23.96 0.12 12.28
C VAL A 76 22.93 0.29 11.15
N GLU A 77 22.48 1.51 10.91
CA GLU A 77 21.39 1.84 9.97
C GLU A 77 21.62 1.28 8.56
N ALA A 78 22.82 1.45 8.02
CA ALA A 78 23.14 1.06 6.63
C ALA A 78 23.12 -0.47 6.42
N GLU A 79 23.56 -1.26 7.39
CA GLU A 79 23.59 -2.72 7.30
C GLU A 79 22.19 -3.31 7.43
N TYR A 80 21.39 -2.79 8.38
CA TYR A 80 20.00 -3.23 8.56
C TYR A 80 19.13 -2.87 7.36
N LEU A 81 19.28 -1.66 6.78
CA LEU A 81 18.57 -1.25 5.58
C LEU A 81 18.92 -2.12 4.38
N GLY A 82 20.19 -2.47 4.18
CA GLY A 82 20.63 -3.32 3.08
C GLY A 82 20.03 -4.73 3.16
N ASN A 83 20.06 -5.35 4.33
CA ASN A 83 19.49 -6.68 4.56
C ASN A 83 17.95 -6.67 4.43
N ALA A 84 17.31 -5.64 4.94
CA ALA A 84 15.87 -5.49 4.85
C ALA A 84 15.38 -5.24 3.43
N LEU A 85 16.09 -4.43 2.64
CA LEU A 85 15.78 -4.23 1.22
C LEU A 85 15.92 -5.53 0.44
N SER A 86 16.97 -6.32 0.70
CA SER A 86 17.18 -7.61 0.05
C SER A 86 16.04 -8.60 0.37
N LEU A 87 15.65 -8.68 1.65
CA LEU A 87 14.52 -9.51 2.08
C LEU A 87 13.20 -9.04 1.43
N LYS A 88 12.96 -7.73 1.41
CA LYS A 88 11.75 -7.16 0.83
C LYS A 88 11.68 -7.40 -0.68
N LEU A 89 12.78 -7.38 -1.40
CA LEU A 89 12.83 -7.73 -2.82
C LEU A 89 12.42 -9.19 -3.05
N ILE A 90 12.93 -10.13 -2.25
CA ILE A 90 12.57 -11.54 -2.34
C ILE A 90 11.07 -11.73 -2.06
N LEU A 91 10.56 -11.12 -0.99
CA LEU A 91 9.14 -11.18 -0.64
C LEU A 91 8.26 -10.54 -1.71
N SER A 92 8.72 -9.50 -2.39
CA SER A 92 8.01 -8.86 -3.49
C SER A 92 7.83 -9.79 -4.70
N VAL A 93 8.85 -10.58 -5.03
CA VAL A 93 8.75 -11.59 -6.10
C VAL A 93 7.75 -12.68 -5.72
N ILE A 94 7.81 -13.16 -4.48
CA ILE A 94 6.85 -14.16 -3.96
C ILE A 94 5.42 -13.60 -4.00
N TYR A 95 5.23 -12.35 -3.59
CA TYR A 95 3.95 -11.68 -3.61
C TYR A 95 3.36 -11.61 -5.02
N LEU A 96 4.13 -11.16 -6.02
CA LEU A 96 3.66 -11.08 -7.41
C LEU A 96 3.31 -12.47 -7.96
N ALA A 97 4.14 -13.48 -7.66
CA ALA A 97 3.86 -14.85 -8.05
C ALA A 97 2.55 -15.36 -7.41
N LEU A 98 2.33 -15.09 -6.13
CA LEU A 98 1.11 -15.45 -5.41
C LEU A 98 -0.13 -14.76 -6.00
N VAL A 99 -0.05 -13.46 -6.30
CA VAL A 99 -1.16 -12.71 -6.91
C VAL A 99 -1.57 -13.35 -8.23
N ILE A 100 -0.62 -13.64 -9.11
CA ILE A 100 -0.91 -14.25 -10.42
C ILE A 100 -1.45 -15.68 -10.21
N PHE A 101 -0.81 -16.47 -9.38
CA PHE A 101 -1.18 -17.87 -9.14
C PHE A 101 -2.59 -18.01 -8.58
N ILE A 102 -2.95 -17.22 -7.57
CA ILE A 102 -4.26 -17.27 -6.95
C ILE A 102 -5.34 -16.71 -7.91
N SER A 103 -5.04 -15.62 -8.64
CA SER A 103 -5.95 -15.07 -9.64
C SER A 103 -6.29 -16.09 -10.73
N TYR A 104 -5.30 -16.90 -11.13
CA TYR A 104 -5.51 -17.97 -12.09
C TYR A 104 -6.33 -19.13 -11.50
N LEU A 105 -6.07 -19.53 -10.25
CA LEU A 105 -6.86 -20.55 -9.54
C LEU A 105 -8.33 -20.16 -9.37
N LEU A 106 -8.61 -18.88 -9.17
CA LEU A 106 -9.98 -18.35 -9.07
C LEU A 106 -10.72 -18.33 -10.42
N GLY A 107 -10.03 -18.68 -11.51
CA GLY A 107 -10.63 -18.69 -12.84
C GLY A 107 -11.01 -17.31 -13.38
N TRP A 108 -10.31 -16.26 -12.93
CA TRP A 108 -10.60 -14.90 -13.38
C TRP A 108 -10.25 -14.71 -14.86
N ASN A 109 -11.03 -13.83 -15.53
CA ASN A 109 -10.75 -13.47 -16.91
C ASN A 109 -9.38 -12.75 -17.02
N ASN A 110 -8.69 -12.94 -18.15
CA ASN A 110 -7.39 -12.33 -18.42
C ASN A 110 -7.35 -10.82 -18.17
N PHE A 111 -8.45 -10.13 -18.45
CA PHE A 111 -8.59 -8.70 -18.17
C PHE A 111 -8.56 -8.39 -16.67
N THR A 112 -9.26 -9.17 -15.85
CA THR A 112 -9.27 -9.03 -14.39
C THR A 112 -7.89 -9.35 -13.81
N ILE A 113 -7.22 -10.39 -14.31
CA ILE A 113 -5.86 -10.75 -13.89
C ILE A 113 -4.89 -9.61 -14.17
N LEU A 114 -4.96 -9.00 -15.36
CA LEU A 114 -4.11 -7.87 -15.72
C LEU A 114 -4.33 -6.66 -14.81
N ILE A 115 -5.58 -6.30 -14.53
CA ILE A 115 -5.91 -5.21 -13.61
C ILE A 115 -5.39 -5.50 -12.21
N THR A 116 -5.60 -6.72 -11.71
CA THR A 116 -5.12 -7.14 -10.40
C THR A 116 -3.60 -7.07 -10.31
N PHE A 117 -2.90 -7.46 -11.36
CA PHE A 117 -1.44 -7.36 -11.44
C PHE A 117 -0.95 -5.90 -11.39
N LEU A 118 -1.63 -4.98 -12.08
CA LEU A 118 -1.30 -3.55 -12.03
C LEU A 118 -1.48 -2.97 -10.61
N PHE A 119 -2.57 -3.32 -9.94
CA PHE A 119 -2.79 -2.92 -8.54
C PHE A 119 -1.81 -3.60 -7.57
N ALA A 120 -1.35 -4.79 -7.88
CA ALA A 120 -0.31 -5.45 -7.10
C ALA A 120 1.02 -4.68 -7.20
N ILE A 121 1.41 -4.23 -8.39
CA ILE A 121 2.59 -3.39 -8.58
C ILE A 121 2.44 -2.06 -7.82
N GLU A 122 1.30 -1.40 -7.93
CA GLU A 122 1.01 -0.17 -7.18
C GLU A 122 1.16 -0.38 -5.67
N SER A 123 0.63 -1.47 -5.14
CA SER A 123 0.73 -1.82 -3.72
C SER A 123 2.18 -2.08 -3.29
N LEU A 124 2.99 -2.72 -4.13
CA LEU A 124 4.42 -2.88 -3.90
C LEU A 124 5.14 -1.55 -3.83
N ILE A 125 4.92 -0.66 -4.80
CA ILE A 125 5.54 0.67 -4.80
C ILE A 125 5.20 1.42 -3.51
N LYS A 126 3.95 1.39 -3.08
CA LYS A 126 3.52 1.98 -1.79
C LYS A 126 4.22 1.33 -0.60
N SER A 127 4.40 0.01 -0.61
CA SER A 127 5.10 -0.71 0.45
C SER A 127 6.58 -0.33 0.54
N PHE A 128 7.25 -0.07 -0.59
CA PHE A 128 8.61 0.43 -0.60
C PHE A 128 8.71 1.90 -0.16
N TYR A 129 7.73 2.72 -0.51
CA TYR A 129 7.68 4.12 -0.10
C TYR A 129 7.53 4.29 1.43
N ASN A 130 6.90 3.34 2.10
CA ASN A 130 6.68 3.35 3.55
C ASN A 130 7.84 2.69 4.36
N LEU A 131 8.95 2.38 3.72
CA LEU A 131 10.15 1.84 4.37
C LEU A 131 11.04 2.97 4.91
#